data_c6fafa935d8d6705052ba4cd5b56762a
#
_entry.id   c6fafa935d8d6705052ba4cd5b56762a
#
_cell.length_a   1.000
_cell.length_b   1.000
_cell.length_c   1.000
_cell.angle_alpha   90.00
_cell.angle_beta   90.00
_cell.angle_gamma   90.00
#
_symmetry.space_group_name_H-M   'P 1'
#
loop_
_entity.id
_entity.type
_entity.pdbx_description
1 polymer ?
#
loop_
_entity_poly.entity_id
_entity_poly.type
_entity_poly.pdbx_seq_one_letter_code
_entity_poly.pdbx_strand_id
1 'polypeptide(L)'
;MSQVTKRALEASLKNLLLQKPLSKITISDITEDCGINRMTFYYHFKDIYDLVEWSCQEDASKALAGNKTYETWQQGFLQLFKAVQDNKPFIMNVYHSVSREQVENYLYKVTYDLL
;
A
#
# COMPACT_ATOMS: atom_id res chain seq x y z
N MET A 1 13.59 12.81 -4.25
CA MET A 1 13.11 13.65 -3.13
C MET A 1 11.71 13.29 -2.71
N SER A 2 10.71 13.47 -3.59
CA SER A 2 9.32 13.13 -3.26
C SER A 2 9.11 11.64 -2.95
N GLN A 3 9.87 10.76 -3.59
CA GLN A 3 9.78 9.32 -3.32
C GLN A 3 10.28 8.96 -1.92
N VAL A 4 11.30 9.63 -1.43
CA VAL A 4 11.80 9.42 -0.07
C VAL A 4 10.73 9.79 0.96
N THR A 5 10.06 10.91 0.75
CA THR A 5 8.98 11.36 1.63
C THR A 5 7.79 10.38 1.61
N LYS A 6 7.39 9.93 0.42
CA LYS A 6 6.30 8.96 0.28
C LYS A 6 6.63 7.65 0.98
N ARG A 7 7.87 7.17 0.85
CA ARG A 7 8.31 5.93 1.51
C ARG A 7 8.36 6.07 3.02
N ALA A 8 8.74 7.25 3.54
CA ALA A 8 8.71 7.51 4.97
C ALA A 8 7.29 7.47 5.51
N LEU A 9 6.34 8.06 4.78
CA LEU A 9 4.92 8.03 5.16
C LEU A 9 4.37 6.61 5.10
N GLU A 10 4.75 5.83 4.10
CA GLU A 10 4.35 4.43 3.97
C GLU A 10 4.89 3.59 5.14
N ALA A 11 6.16 3.74 5.47
CA ALA A 11 6.78 2.99 6.56
C ALA A 11 6.10 3.30 7.88
N SER A 12 5.79 4.58 8.12
CA SER A 12 5.07 5.00 9.33
C SER A 12 3.68 4.37 9.39
N LEU A 13 2.93 4.41 8.27
CA LEU A 13 1.61 3.78 8.20
C LEU A 13 1.68 2.30 8.51
N LYS A 14 2.61 1.57 7.90
CA LYS A 14 2.77 0.13 8.13
C LYS A 14 3.11 -0.18 9.57
N ASN A 15 3.97 0.62 10.18
CA ASN A 15 4.33 0.47 11.60
C ASN A 15 3.10 0.66 12.50
N LEU A 16 2.32 1.70 12.26
CA LEU A 16 1.13 1.98 13.05
C LEU A 16 0.06 0.90 12.88
N LEU A 17 -0.05 0.33 11.68
CA LEU A 17 -1.01 -0.75 11.41
C LEU A 17 -0.69 -2.04 12.16
N LEU A 18 0.54 -2.22 12.64
CA LEU A 18 0.88 -3.34 13.52
C LEU A 18 0.33 -3.14 14.92
N GLN A 19 -0.01 -1.92 15.30
CA GLN A 19 -0.43 -1.56 16.64
C GLN A 19 -1.93 -1.32 16.77
N LYS A 20 -2.58 -0.80 15.70
CA LYS A 20 -4.00 -0.47 15.75
C LYS A 20 -4.63 -0.53 14.36
N PRO A 21 -5.97 -0.66 14.26
CA PRO A 21 -6.64 -0.74 12.98
C PRO A 21 -6.59 0.59 12.23
N LEU A 22 -6.70 0.50 10.90
CA LEU A 22 -6.64 1.67 10.02
C LEU A 22 -7.66 2.75 10.41
N SER A 23 -8.85 2.35 10.83
CA SER A 23 -9.91 3.27 11.23
C SER A 23 -9.54 4.13 12.44
N LYS A 24 -8.52 3.73 13.21
CA LYS A 24 -8.04 4.45 14.39
C LYS A 24 -6.78 5.26 14.12
N ILE A 25 -6.22 5.18 12.92
CA ILE A 25 -5.01 5.90 12.54
C ILE A 25 -5.40 7.23 11.90
N THR A 26 -4.80 8.31 12.40
CA THR A 26 -5.02 9.66 11.85
C THR A 26 -3.80 10.09 11.06
N ILE A 27 -3.98 11.11 10.21
CA ILE A 27 -2.86 11.72 9.49
C ILE A 27 -1.83 12.29 10.48
N SER A 28 -2.30 12.86 11.59
CA SER A 28 -1.41 13.35 12.65
C SER A 28 -0.57 12.23 13.24
N ASP A 29 -1.14 11.06 13.46
CA ASP A 29 -0.39 9.90 13.95
C ASP A 29 0.78 9.57 13.02
N ILE A 30 0.52 9.54 11.72
CA ILE A 30 1.54 9.22 10.72
C ILE A 30 2.62 10.29 10.67
N THR A 31 2.23 11.55 10.60
CA THR A 31 3.19 12.66 10.45
C THR A 31 4.02 12.84 11.71
N GLU A 32 3.45 12.64 12.88
CA GLU A 32 4.20 12.68 14.13
C GLU A 32 5.19 11.52 14.23
N ASP A 33 4.77 10.33 13.83
CA ASP A 33 5.63 9.13 13.88
C ASP A 33 6.86 9.27 12.99
N CYS A 34 6.73 9.85 11.80
CA CYS A 34 7.86 9.98 10.88
C CYS A 34 8.49 11.37 10.85
N GLY A 35 8.00 12.32 11.67
CA GLY A 35 8.56 13.65 11.76
C GLY A 35 8.34 14.53 10.54
N ILE A 36 7.30 14.26 9.76
CA ILE A 36 6.97 15.00 8.55
C ILE A 36 5.81 15.96 8.83
N ASN A 37 5.85 17.13 8.22
CA ASN A 37 4.81 18.14 8.36
C ASN A 37 3.51 17.66 7.72
N ARG A 38 2.37 17.98 8.37
CA ARG A 38 1.03 17.61 7.89
C ARG A 38 0.75 18.16 6.48
N MET A 39 1.20 19.37 6.18
CA MET A 39 1.02 19.96 4.86
C MET A 39 1.79 19.16 3.79
N THR A 40 2.94 18.62 4.14
CA THR A 40 3.71 17.77 3.24
C THR A 40 2.95 16.48 2.93
N PHE A 41 2.26 15.92 3.91
CA PHE A 41 1.38 14.78 3.66
C PHE A 41 0.34 15.11 2.59
N TYR A 42 -0.37 16.22 2.74
CA TYR A 42 -1.41 16.62 1.79
C TYR A 42 -0.87 17.02 0.42
N TYR A 43 0.40 17.35 0.35
CA TYR A 43 1.05 17.59 -0.94
C TYR A 43 1.14 16.30 -1.77
N HIS A 44 1.33 15.17 -1.12
CA HIS A 44 1.53 13.88 -1.80
C HIS A 44 0.26 13.04 -1.86
N PHE A 45 -0.57 13.09 -0.84
CA PHE A 45 -1.74 12.22 -0.72
C PHE A 45 -2.95 13.01 -0.27
N LYS A 46 -4.09 12.68 -0.85
CA LYS A 46 -5.37 13.30 -0.52
C LYS A 46 -5.82 12.95 0.89
N ASP A 47 -5.65 11.68 1.27
CA ASP A 47 -6.04 11.14 2.59
C ASP A 47 -5.24 9.86 2.85
N ILE A 48 -5.54 9.19 3.98
CA ILE A 48 -4.86 7.95 4.35
C ILE A 48 -5.13 6.84 3.34
N TYR A 49 -6.34 6.76 2.79
CA TYR A 49 -6.70 5.73 1.81
C TYR A 49 -5.90 5.89 0.52
N ASP A 50 -5.61 7.11 0.13
CA ASP A 50 -4.76 7.39 -1.02
C ASP A 50 -3.34 6.86 -0.79
N LEU A 51 -2.81 7.05 0.43
CA LEU A 51 -1.52 6.49 0.81
C LEU A 51 -1.55 4.95 0.79
N VAL A 52 -2.61 4.34 1.31
CA VAL A 52 -2.79 2.89 1.30
C VAL A 52 -2.79 2.37 -0.14
N GLU A 53 -3.53 3.02 -1.02
CA GLU A 53 -3.59 2.63 -2.43
C GLU A 53 -2.21 2.70 -3.09
N TRP A 54 -1.49 3.78 -2.87
CA TRP A 54 -0.14 3.94 -3.40
C TRP A 54 0.79 2.85 -2.88
N SER A 55 0.74 2.57 -1.58
CA SER A 55 1.56 1.53 -0.94
C SER A 55 1.30 0.15 -1.55
N CYS A 56 0.04 -0.18 -1.75
CA CYS A 56 -0.33 -1.46 -2.35
C CYS A 56 0.13 -1.56 -3.80
N GLN A 57 -0.01 -0.48 -4.57
CA GLN A 57 0.45 -0.44 -5.96
C GLN A 57 1.96 -0.62 -6.04
N GLU A 58 2.72 0.00 -5.14
CA GLU A 58 4.17 -0.14 -5.09
C GLU A 58 4.57 -1.58 -4.78
N ASP A 59 3.92 -2.20 -3.79
CA ASP A 59 4.20 -3.58 -3.43
C ASP A 59 3.89 -4.54 -4.58
N ALA A 60 2.77 -4.35 -5.26
CA ALA A 60 2.38 -5.16 -6.40
C ALA A 60 3.36 -4.99 -7.56
N SER A 61 3.76 -3.75 -7.85
CA SER A 61 4.73 -3.47 -8.90
C SER A 61 6.06 -4.15 -8.65
N LYS A 62 6.53 -4.12 -7.40
CA LYS A 62 7.79 -4.79 -7.03
C LYS A 62 7.69 -6.31 -7.20
N ALA A 63 6.57 -6.88 -6.77
CA ALA A 63 6.36 -8.33 -6.86
C ALA A 63 6.32 -8.81 -8.31
N LEU A 64 5.85 -7.96 -9.23
CA LEU A 64 5.65 -8.32 -10.63
C LEU A 64 6.72 -7.76 -11.55
N ALA A 65 7.69 -7.02 -11.01
CA ALA A 65 8.74 -6.40 -11.82
C ALA A 65 9.53 -7.46 -12.60
N GLY A 66 9.66 -7.24 -13.90
CA GLY A 66 10.41 -8.14 -14.79
C GLY A 66 9.67 -9.40 -15.22
N ASN A 67 8.48 -9.67 -14.68
CA ASN A 67 7.72 -10.91 -14.96
C ASN A 67 6.63 -10.64 -16.00
N LYS A 68 7.03 -10.37 -17.24
CA LYS A 68 6.10 -10.01 -18.32
C LYS A 68 5.95 -11.06 -19.43
N THR A 69 6.75 -12.13 -19.41
CA THR A 69 6.60 -13.23 -20.35
C THR A 69 5.70 -14.32 -19.76
N TYR A 70 5.20 -15.22 -20.61
CA TYR A 70 4.32 -16.29 -20.14
C TYR A 70 4.95 -17.14 -19.05
N GLU A 71 6.22 -17.49 -19.20
CA GLU A 71 6.94 -18.30 -18.22
C GLU A 71 7.17 -17.54 -16.91
N THR A 72 7.52 -16.26 -17.02
CA THR A 72 7.75 -15.42 -15.84
C THR A 72 6.45 -14.99 -15.18
N TRP A 73 5.32 -15.07 -15.90
CA TRP A 73 4.01 -14.74 -15.36
C TRP A 73 3.63 -15.62 -14.18
N GLN A 74 3.89 -16.94 -14.30
CA GLN A 74 3.62 -17.88 -13.21
C GLN A 74 4.48 -17.55 -11.99
N GLN A 75 5.75 -17.23 -12.22
CA GLN A 75 6.65 -16.81 -11.13
C GLN A 75 6.20 -15.49 -10.52
N GLY A 76 5.70 -14.58 -11.34
CA GLY A 76 5.15 -13.30 -10.87
C GLY A 76 3.96 -13.51 -9.94
N PHE A 77 3.05 -14.41 -10.30
CA PHE A 77 1.92 -14.75 -9.44
C PHE A 77 2.36 -15.37 -8.13
N LEU A 78 3.34 -16.28 -8.17
CA LEU A 78 3.86 -16.88 -6.94
C LEU A 78 4.48 -15.82 -6.02
N GLN A 79 5.22 -14.88 -6.59
CA GLN A 79 5.79 -13.77 -5.85
C GLN A 79 4.71 -12.88 -5.26
N LEU A 80 3.63 -12.63 -6.01
CA LEU A 80 2.51 -11.85 -5.52
C LEU A 80 1.83 -12.53 -4.34
N PHE A 81 1.57 -13.84 -4.43
CA PHE A 81 1.01 -14.60 -3.31
C PHE A 81 1.91 -14.55 -2.10
N LYS A 82 3.20 -14.68 -2.30
CA LYS A 82 4.18 -14.62 -1.22
C LYS A 82 4.18 -13.23 -0.57
N ALA A 83 4.13 -12.18 -1.37
CA ALA A 83 4.06 -10.81 -0.87
C ALA A 83 2.78 -10.59 -0.05
N VAL A 84 1.65 -11.15 -0.50
CA VAL A 84 0.39 -11.08 0.25
C VAL A 84 0.51 -11.79 1.58
N GLN A 85 1.12 -12.97 1.61
CA GLN A 85 1.33 -13.70 2.86
C GLN A 85 2.25 -12.94 3.83
N ASP A 86 3.33 -12.37 3.31
CA ASP A 86 4.29 -11.63 4.13
C ASP A 86 3.68 -10.34 4.69
N ASN A 87 2.72 -9.76 3.99
CA ASN A 87 2.03 -8.55 4.39
C ASN A 87 0.61 -8.82 4.92
N LYS A 88 0.35 -10.05 5.36
CA LYS A 88 -0.99 -10.44 5.80
C LYS A 88 -1.59 -9.51 6.87
N PRO A 89 -0.86 -9.11 7.92
CA PRO A 89 -1.43 -8.19 8.91
C PRO A 89 -1.86 -6.85 8.29
N PHE A 90 -1.05 -6.31 7.39
CA PHE A 90 -1.36 -5.07 6.69
C PHE A 90 -2.61 -5.22 5.81
N ILE A 91 -2.65 -6.28 5.00
CA ILE A 91 -3.75 -6.54 4.07
C ILE A 91 -5.05 -6.81 4.81
N MET A 92 -5.01 -7.61 5.88
CA MET A 92 -6.19 -7.90 6.68
C MET A 92 -6.71 -6.65 7.38
N ASN A 93 -5.82 -5.80 7.88
CA ASN A 93 -6.20 -4.55 8.51
C ASN A 93 -6.88 -3.62 7.51
N VAL A 94 -6.33 -3.50 6.31
CA VAL A 94 -6.91 -2.69 5.23
C VAL A 94 -8.28 -3.26 4.83
N TYR A 95 -8.38 -4.56 4.67
CA TYR A 95 -9.64 -5.23 4.28
C TYR A 95 -10.75 -4.92 5.27
N HIS A 96 -10.45 -4.93 6.58
CA HIS A 96 -11.45 -4.65 7.61
C HIS A 96 -11.79 -3.17 7.76
N SER A 97 -10.95 -2.28 7.24
CA SER A 97 -11.09 -0.84 7.46
C SER A 97 -11.58 -0.06 6.24
N VAL A 98 -11.47 -0.63 5.04
CA VAL A 98 -11.93 0.01 3.81
C VAL A 98 -13.15 -0.72 3.25
N SER A 99 -13.91 -0.02 2.41
CA SER A 99 -15.10 -0.61 1.80
C SER A 99 -14.70 -1.70 0.79
N ARG A 100 -15.59 -2.66 0.61
CA ARG A 100 -15.42 -3.71 -0.37
C ARG A 100 -15.23 -3.12 -1.78
N GLU A 101 -15.96 -2.07 -2.09
CA GLU A 101 -15.85 -1.39 -3.37
C GLU A 101 -14.44 -0.84 -3.61
N GLN A 102 -13.84 -0.23 -2.59
CA GLN A 102 -12.46 0.29 -2.70
C GLN A 102 -11.47 -0.84 -2.96
N VAL A 103 -11.61 -1.97 -2.27
CA VAL A 103 -10.75 -3.14 -2.45
C VAL A 103 -10.92 -3.71 -3.87
N GLU A 104 -12.15 -3.86 -4.33
CA GLU A 104 -12.43 -4.37 -5.67
C GLU A 104 -11.88 -3.46 -6.76
N ASN A 105 -12.04 -2.14 -6.60
CA ASN A 105 -11.50 -1.18 -7.55
C ASN A 105 -9.97 -1.25 -7.62
N TYR A 106 -9.33 -1.40 -6.48
CA TYR A 106 -7.89 -1.55 -6.41
C TYR A 106 -7.43 -2.82 -7.13
N LEU A 107 -8.07 -3.96 -6.84
CA LEU A 107 -7.72 -5.23 -7.46
C LEU A 107 -7.95 -5.19 -8.98
N TYR A 108 -9.03 -4.58 -9.41
CA TYR A 108 -9.33 -4.41 -10.83
C TYR A 108 -8.23 -3.58 -11.53
N LYS A 109 -7.83 -2.50 -10.91
CA LYS A 109 -6.81 -1.61 -11.46
C LYS A 109 -5.46 -2.29 -11.59
N VAL A 110 -5.05 -3.05 -10.57
CA VAL A 110 -3.80 -3.82 -10.60
C VAL A 110 -3.85 -4.87 -11.71
N THR A 111 -4.95 -5.59 -11.82
CA THR A 111 -5.13 -6.63 -12.85
C THR A 111 -5.09 -6.02 -14.24
N TYR A 112 -5.76 -4.90 -14.42
CA TYR A 112 -5.79 -4.21 -15.73
C TYR A 112 -4.40 -3.76 -16.15
N ASP A 113 -3.61 -3.23 -15.22
CA ASP A 113 -2.26 -2.76 -15.52
C ASP A 113 -1.31 -3.91 -15.88
N LEU A 114 -1.63 -5.15 -15.50
CA LEU A 114 -0.86 -6.33 -15.84
C LEU A 114 -1.13 -6.84 -17.26
N LEU A 115 -2.26 -6.49 -17.82
CA LEU A 115 -2.64 -6.89 -19.16
C LEU A 115 -2.06 -5.93 -20.19
#